data_fdb640956ca595bafc5efc8eddfd92cb
#
_entry.id   fdb640956ca595bafc5efc8eddfd92cb
#
_cell.length_a   1.000
_cell.length_b   1.000
_cell.length_c   1.000
_cell.angle_alpha   90.00
_cell.angle_beta   90.00
_cell.angle_gamma   90.00
#
_symmetry.space_group_name_H-M   'P 1'
#
loop_
_entity.id
_entity.type
_entity.pdbx_description
1 polymer ?
#
loop_
_entity_poly.entity_id
_entity_poly.type
_entity_poly.pdbx_seq_one_letter_code
_entity_poly.pdbx_strand_id
1 'polypeptide(L)'
;NNGKYSVRSKQYLRDENGSERLGKPVSLLNGPFNQDGTKEIRELFSSAVFGFPKPSRLIEYFISFVVNEDMSKNFIVMDFFAGSCSFVQAILQLNAKDGGNRKFIAVQLPEPCPEQSEAFKAGYKTIAEISKERIRRVGKKVAAEYEEKRRSEKQKEMDLFSNSEKEIGENLCNQPVKCPDIGFRVLKVDSSNMADVYYKPDE
;
A
#
# COMPACT_ATOMS: atom_id res chain seq x y z
N ASN A 1 14.15 16.26 -48.59
CA ASN A 1 13.25 16.44 -47.45
C ASN A 1 11.79 16.23 -47.91
N ASN A 2 11.34 14.98 -47.88
CA ASN A 2 9.91 14.69 -48.00
C ASN A 2 9.20 15.09 -46.70
N GLY A 3 8.72 16.32 -46.64
CA GLY A 3 7.97 16.85 -45.48
C GLY A 3 6.67 16.11 -45.30
N LYS A 4 6.67 15.03 -44.52
CA LYS A 4 5.44 14.45 -43.99
C LYS A 4 4.92 15.34 -42.89
N TYR A 5 3.88 16.10 -43.19
CA TYR A 5 3.12 16.84 -42.18
C TYR A 5 2.30 15.83 -41.38
N SER A 6 2.47 15.80 -40.05
CA SER A 6 1.58 15.07 -39.15
C SER A 6 0.62 16.05 -38.49
N VAL A 7 -0.66 15.84 -38.68
CA VAL A 7 -1.68 16.60 -37.96
C VAL A 7 -1.78 16.03 -36.54
N ARG A 8 -1.52 16.87 -35.54
CA ARG A 8 -1.69 16.49 -34.14
C ARG A 8 -2.79 17.35 -33.53
N SER A 9 -3.75 16.72 -32.89
CA SER A 9 -4.72 17.45 -32.10
C SER A 9 -4.08 18.03 -30.86
N LYS A 10 -4.36 19.30 -30.57
CA LYS A 10 -3.91 19.94 -29.33
C LYS A 10 -4.79 19.41 -28.18
N GLN A 11 -4.18 18.71 -27.24
CA GLN A 11 -4.87 18.30 -26.02
C GLN A 11 -4.53 19.31 -24.92
N TYR A 12 -5.54 19.86 -24.30
CA TYR A 12 -5.39 20.73 -23.15
C TYR A 12 -5.23 19.89 -21.88
N LEU A 13 -4.48 20.39 -20.91
CA LEU A 13 -4.27 19.75 -19.62
C LEU A 13 -5.59 19.55 -18.85
N ARG A 14 -6.54 20.45 -19.08
CA ARG A 14 -7.88 20.37 -18.48
C ARG A 14 -8.92 20.09 -19.54
N ASP A 15 -9.95 19.34 -19.16
CA ASP A 15 -11.13 19.14 -20.00
C ASP A 15 -12.06 20.36 -20.02
N GLU A 16 -13.18 20.25 -20.71
CA GLU A 16 -14.18 21.33 -20.83
C GLU A 16 -14.83 21.68 -19.48
N ASN A 17 -14.78 20.79 -18.49
CA ASN A 17 -15.31 20.97 -17.14
C ASN A 17 -14.25 21.50 -16.16
N GLY A 18 -13.03 21.77 -16.63
CA GLY A 18 -11.92 22.25 -15.80
C GLY A 18 -11.17 21.16 -15.04
N SER A 19 -11.54 19.89 -15.17
CA SER A 19 -10.89 18.75 -14.55
C SER A 19 -9.57 18.42 -15.25
N GLU A 20 -8.52 18.09 -14.50
CA GLU A 20 -7.26 17.66 -15.09
C GLU A 20 -7.43 16.31 -15.79
N ARG A 21 -7.03 16.28 -17.06
CA ARG A 21 -7.02 15.02 -17.80
C ARG A 21 -5.91 14.12 -17.26
N LEU A 22 -6.29 12.98 -16.73
CA LEU A 22 -5.34 11.94 -16.37
C LEU A 22 -4.65 11.43 -17.64
N GLY A 23 -3.33 11.59 -17.70
CA GLY A 23 -2.52 11.03 -18.77
C GLY A 23 -2.62 9.52 -18.77
N LYS A 24 -2.47 8.89 -19.96
CA LYS A 24 -2.36 7.43 -20.01
C LYS A 24 -1.12 6.98 -19.21
N PRO A 25 -1.22 5.87 -18.46
CA PRO A 25 -0.05 5.33 -17.78
C PRO A 25 1.11 5.11 -18.74
N VAL A 26 2.30 5.48 -18.32
CA VAL A 26 3.51 5.24 -19.13
C VAL A 26 3.92 3.78 -19.04
N SER A 27 4.37 3.19 -20.14
CA SER A 27 4.83 1.81 -20.19
C SER A 27 6.23 1.61 -19.59
N LEU A 28 6.99 2.69 -19.42
CA LEU A 28 8.33 2.69 -18.83
C LEU A 28 8.34 3.62 -17.61
N LEU A 29 8.62 3.06 -16.44
CA LEU A 29 8.69 3.78 -15.17
C LEU A 29 10.16 4.03 -14.79
N ASN A 30 10.49 5.25 -14.42
CA ASN A 30 11.75 5.61 -13.78
C ASN A 30 11.65 5.46 -12.26
N GLY A 31 11.63 4.19 -11.77
CA GLY A 31 11.40 3.85 -10.36
C GLY A 31 9.91 3.70 -10.00
N PRO A 32 9.61 3.26 -8.78
CA PRO A 32 10.57 2.80 -7.75
C PRO A 32 11.32 1.53 -8.17
N PHE A 33 12.58 1.42 -7.73
CA PHE A 33 13.44 0.30 -8.10
C PHE A 33 13.30 -0.88 -7.13
N ASN A 34 13.65 -2.09 -7.57
CA ASN A 34 13.61 -3.29 -6.70
C ASN A 34 14.46 -3.13 -5.42
N GLN A 35 15.52 -2.35 -5.48
CA GLN A 35 16.36 -2.03 -4.32
C GLN A 35 15.58 -1.34 -3.20
N ASP A 36 14.55 -0.57 -3.52
CA ASP A 36 13.73 0.13 -2.53
C ASP A 36 12.93 -0.88 -1.69
N GLY A 37 12.41 -1.94 -2.32
CA GLY A 37 11.76 -3.03 -1.59
C GLY A 37 12.71 -3.75 -0.63
N THR A 38 13.97 -3.94 -1.03
CA THR A 38 15.00 -4.53 -0.15
C THR A 38 15.33 -3.61 1.02
N LYS A 39 15.39 -2.29 0.80
CA LYS A 39 15.58 -1.31 1.89
C LYS A 39 14.41 -1.35 2.87
N GLU A 40 13.17 -1.37 2.39
CA GLU A 40 11.98 -1.48 3.23
C GLU A 40 12.03 -2.72 4.15
N ILE A 41 12.42 -3.89 3.62
CA ILE A 41 12.59 -5.11 4.42
C ILE A 41 13.68 -4.94 5.47
N ARG A 42 14.84 -4.41 5.10
CA ARG A 42 15.95 -4.21 6.04
C ARG A 42 15.60 -3.22 7.15
N GLU A 43 14.88 -2.15 6.84
CA GLU A 43 14.40 -1.18 7.83
C GLU A 43 13.40 -1.82 8.81
N LEU A 44 12.51 -2.68 8.32
CA LEU A 44 11.51 -3.34 9.16
C LEU A 44 12.07 -4.48 10.00
N PHE A 45 13.01 -5.27 9.46
CA PHE A 45 13.48 -6.52 10.08
C PHE A 45 14.92 -6.45 10.59
N SER A 46 15.66 -5.37 10.27
CA SER A 46 17.10 -5.22 10.52
C SER A 46 17.96 -6.27 9.80
N SER A 47 17.38 -7.06 8.90
CA SER A 47 18.03 -8.09 8.10
C SER A 47 17.29 -8.33 6.77
N ALA A 48 17.95 -9.01 5.83
CA ALA A 48 17.39 -9.32 4.52
C ALA A 48 16.60 -10.64 4.55
N VAL A 49 15.54 -10.71 5.35
CA VAL A 49 14.72 -11.92 5.53
C VAL A 49 13.93 -12.34 4.28
N PHE A 50 13.89 -11.53 3.24
CA PHE A 50 13.21 -11.83 1.99
C PHE A 50 14.04 -11.36 0.78
N GLY A 51 14.23 -12.23 -0.21
CA GLY A 51 15.20 -12.01 -1.29
C GLY A 51 14.84 -10.90 -2.28
N PHE A 52 13.59 -10.87 -2.75
CA PHE A 52 13.16 -9.97 -3.83
C PHE A 52 11.81 -9.31 -3.52
N PRO A 53 11.72 -8.50 -2.45
CA PRO A 53 10.48 -7.82 -2.11
C PRO A 53 10.19 -6.73 -3.15
N LYS A 54 8.93 -6.62 -3.56
CA LYS A 54 8.50 -5.48 -4.37
C LYS A 54 8.43 -4.23 -3.51
N PRO A 55 8.79 -3.04 -4.03
CA PRO A 55 8.62 -1.79 -3.31
C PRO A 55 7.13 -1.49 -3.05
N SER A 56 6.78 -1.06 -1.85
CA SER A 56 5.40 -0.66 -1.54
C SER A 56 4.92 0.49 -2.42
N ARG A 57 5.78 1.46 -2.73
CA ARG A 57 5.48 2.59 -3.62
C ARG A 57 5.13 2.17 -5.06
N LEU A 58 5.67 1.05 -5.56
CA LEU A 58 5.28 0.51 -6.86
C LEU A 58 3.82 0.03 -6.83
N ILE A 59 3.42 -0.60 -5.73
CA ILE A 59 2.05 -1.06 -5.56
C ILE A 59 1.08 0.13 -5.42
N GLU A 60 1.47 1.16 -4.65
CA GLU A 60 0.69 2.41 -4.57
C GLU A 60 0.46 3.02 -5.96
N TYR A 61 1.50 3.04 -6.78
CA TYR A 61 1.41 3.53 -8.15
C TYR A 61 0.41 2.71 -8.99
N PHE A 62 0.44 1.38 -8.91
CA PHE A 62 -0.55 0.54 -9.61
C PHE A 62 -1.98 0.75 -9.08
N ILE A 63 -2.15 0.91 -7.79
CA ILE A 63 -3.45 1.21 -7.21
C ILE A 63 -3.99 2.53 -7.76
N SER A 64 -3.14 3.54 -7.95
CA SER A 64 -3.55 4.84 -8.49
C SER A 64 -4.09 4.79 -9.91
N PHE A 65 -3.79 3.74 -10.70
CA PHE A 65 -4.38 3.57 -12.02
C PHE A 65 -5.82 3.09 -12.00
N VAL A 66 -6.18 2.36 -10.96
CA VAL A 66 -7.50 1.75 -10.81
C VAL A 66 -8.45 2.66 -10.08
N VAL A 67 -7.91 3.52 -9.21
CA VAL A 67 -8.68 4.37 -8.32
C VAL A 67 -8.67 5.81 -8.83
N ASN A 68 -9.79 6.27 -9.34
CA ASN A 68 -10.01 7.67 -9.66
C ASN A 68 -10.33 8.46 -8.38
N GLU A 69 -10.15 9.79 -8.41
CA GLU A 69 -10.45 10.68 -7.28
C GLU A 69 -11.90 10.59 -6.78
N ASP A 70 -12.82 10.27 -7.70
CA ASP A 70 -14.25 10.09 -7.41
C ASP A 70 -14.60 8.72 -6.81
N MET A 71 -13.66 7.77 -6.80
CA MET A 71 -13.92 6.45 -6.22
C MET A 71 -13.84 6.48 -4.70
N SER A 72 -14.78 5.76 -4.08
CA SER A 72 -14.74 5.50 -2.64
C SER A 72 -13.38 4.92 -2.24
N LYS A 73 -12.76 5.50 -1.20
CA LYS A 73 -11.54 4.95 -0.59
C LYS A 73 -11.80 3.69 0.24
N ASN A 74 -12.90 2.99 -0.05
CA ASN A 74 -13.35 1.79 0.66
C ASN A 74 -13.54 0.65 -0.34
N PHE A 75 -12.46 -0.05 -0.66
CA PHE A 75 -12.45 -1.21 -1.55
C PHE A 75 -11.52 -2.31 -1.01
N ILE A 76 -11.59 -3.47 -1.60
CA ILE A 76 -10.76 -4.62 -1.23
C ILE A 76 -9.69 -4.83 -2.29
N VAL A 77 -8.43 -4.94 -1.86
CA VAL A 77 -7.31 -5.35 -2.71
C VAL A 77 -6.95 -6.79 -2.37
N MET A 78 -6.81 -7.61 -3.39
CA MET A 78 -6.48 -9.02 -3.22
C MET A 78 -5.20 -9.37 -3.97
N ASP A 79 -4.32 -10.15 -3.33
CA ASP A 79 -3.10 -10.68 -3.93
C ASP A 79 -2.98 -12.17 -3.59
N PHE A 80 -2.96 -13.00 -4.64
CA PHE A 80 -2.89 -14.47 -4.53
C PHE A 80 -1.47 -14.99 -4.31
N PHE A 81 -0.47 -14.15 -4.55
CA PHE A 81 0.95 -14.47 -4.41
C PHE A 81 1.65 -13.41 -3.56
N ALA A 82 1.10 -13.20 -2.37
CA ALA A 82 1.42 -12.06 -1.52
C ALA A 82 2.91 -11.93 -1.15
N GLY A 83 3.69 -13.00 -1.26
CA GLY A 83 5.12 -13.01 -0.97
C GLY A 83 5.41 -12.42 0.41
N SER A 84 6.18 -11.35 0.46
CA SER A 84 6.45 -10.61 1.69
C SER A 84 5.35 -9.63 2.10
N CYS A 85 4.19 -9.62 1.46
CA CYS A 85 3.07 -8.69 1.71
C CYS A 85 3.42 -7.19 1.53
N SER A 86 4.20 -6.87 0.51
CA SER A 86 4.50 -5.47 0.15
C SER A 86 3.24 -4.67 -0.16
N PHE A 87 2.22 -5.31 -0.76
CA PHE A 87 0.98 -4.66 -1.10
C PHE A 87 0.17 -4.27 0.15
N VAL A 88 0.21 -5.07 1.22
CA VAL A 88 -0.45 -4.73 2.48
C VAL A 88 0.19 -3.49 3.09
N GLN A 89 1.52 -3.38 3.03
CA GLN A 89 2.21 -2.17 3.44
C GLN A 89 1.70 -0.95 2.67
N ALA A 90 1.58 -1.04 1.34
CA ALA A 90 1.04 0.04 0.52
C ALA A 90 -0.38 0.43 0.93
N ILE A 91 -1.25 -0.54 1.19
CA ILE A 91 -2.64 -0.29 1.62
C ILE A 91 -2.68 0.43 2.98
N LEU A 92 -1.91 -0.04 3.97
CA LEU A 92 -1.87 0.58 5.29
C LEU A 92 -1.34 2.02 5.23
N GLN A 93 -0.30 2.26 4.42
CA GLN A 93 0.26 3.59 4.20
C GLN A 93 -0.72 4.52 3.50
N LEU A 94 -1.43 4.05 2.46
CA LEU A 94 -2.46 4.83 1.78
C LEU A 94 -3.61 5.19 2.71
N ASN A 95 -4.10 4.24 3.52
CA ASN A 95 -5.17 4.50 4.48
C ASN A 95 -4.76 5.54 5.52
N ALA A 96 -3.52 5.49 6.00
CA ALA A 96 -3.00 6.49 6.94
C ALA A 96 -2.83 7.87 6.29
N LYS A 97 -2.48 7.90 5.00
CA LYS A 97 -2.23 9.13 4.25
C LYS A 97 -3.50 9.90 3.93
N ASP A 98 -4.55 9.21 3.54
CA ASP A 98 -5.76 9.83 2.98
C ASP A 98 -7.05 9.53 3.76
N GLY A 99 -6.94 8.88 4.93
CA GLY A 99 -8.08 8.51 5.77
C GLY A 99 -8.98 7.42 5.16
N GLY A 100 -8.49 6.69 4.17
CA GLY A 100 -9.22 5.61 3.51
C GLY A 100 -9.45 4.39 4.41
N ASN A 101 -10.38 3.53 4.01
CA ASN A 101 -10.70 2.27 4.69
C ASN A 101 -10.58 1.09 3.72
N ARG A 102 -9.49 1.06 2.97
CA ARG A 102 -9.19 -0.05 2.05
C ARG A 102 -8.89 -1.29 2.86
N LYS A 103 -9.43 -2.40 2.42
CA LYS A 103 -9.20 -3.72 3.02
C LYS A 103 -8.30 -4.55 2.12
N PHE A 104 -7.72 -5.60 2.67
CA PHE A 104 -6.87 -6.50 1.91
C PHE A 104 -7.19 -7.97 2.15
N ILE A 105 -6.93 -8.80 1.14
CA ILE A 105 -6.90 -10.26 1.23
C ILE A 105 -5.56 -10.71 0.67
N ALA A 106 -4.72 -11.30 1.51
CA ALA A 106 -3.41 -11.82 1.16
C ALA A 106 -3.42 -13.33 1.20
N VAL A 107 -3.08 -13.97 0.09
CA VAL A 107 -2.94 -15.42 0.01
C VAL A 107 -1.47 -15.76 -0.22
N GLN A 108 -0.91 -16.59 0.66
CA GLN A 108 0.47 -17.05 0.56
C GLN A 108 0.58 -18.51 1.00
N LEU A 109 1.19 -19.32 0.16
CA LEU A 109 1.54 -20.68 0.51
C LEU A 109 2.58 -20.70 1.65
N PRO A 110 2.51 -21.67 2.57
CA PRO A 110 3.49 -21.79 3.64
C PRO A 110 4.80 -22.41 3.16
N GLU A 111 5.38 -21.86 2.09
CA GLU A 111 6.66 -22.30 1.54
C GLU A 111 7.76 -22.22 2.59
N PRO A 112 8.54 -23.28 2.78
CA PRO A 112 9.61 -23.30 3.79
C PRO A 112 10.74 -22.35 3.41
N CYS A 113 11.27 -21.64 4.39
CA CYS A 113 12.50 -20.88 4.24
C CYS A 113 13.70 -21.81 4.28
N PRO A 114 14.70 -21.68 3.38
CA PRO A 114 15.92 -22.49 3.45
C PRO A 114 16.63 -22.30 4.81
N GLU A 115 17.11 -23.38 5.39
CA GLU A 115 17.75 -23.37 6.72
C GLU A 115 18.95 -22.42 6.82
N GLN A 116 19.65 -22.21 5.71
CA GLN A 116 20.80 -21.31 5.63
C GLN A 116 20.41 -19.85 5.39
N SER A 117 19.11 -19.56 5.15
CA SER A 117 18.65 -18.21 4.86
C SER A 117 18.65 -17.31 6.10
N GLU A 118 18.78 -16.00 5.86
CA GLU A 118 18.62 -14.99 6.92
C GLU A 118 17.24 -15.05 7.58
N ALA A 119 16.20 -15.43 6.82
CA ALA A 119 14.86 -15.64 7.32
C ALA A 119 14.82 -16.74 8.38
N PHE A 120 15.40 -17.92 8.08
CA PHE A 120 15.42 -19.06 9.00
C PHE A 120 16.24 -18.75 10.25
N LYS A 121 17.40 -18.12 10.10
CA LYS A 121 18.22 -17.64 11.22
C LYS A 121 17.49 -16.64 12.12
N ALA A 122 16.63 -15.81 11.52
CA ALA A 122 15.77 -14.88 12.25
C ALA A 122 14.52 -15.53 12.87
N GLY A 123 14.34 -16.87 12.73
CA GLY A 123 13.26 -17.63 13.33
C GLY A 123 12.02 -17.81 12.45
N TYR A 124 12.04 -17.36 11.20
CA TYR A 124 10.93 -17.53 10.26
C TYR A 124 11.09 -18.83 9.48
N LYS A 125 10.21 -19.79 9.73
CA LYS A 125 10.25 -21.10 9.06
C LYS A 125 9.60 -21.09 7.68
N THR A 126 8.67 -20.17 7.44
CA THR A 126 7.94 -20.08 6.17
C THR A 126 7.83 -18.65 5.69
N ILE A 127 7.62 -18.47 4.37
CA ILE A 127 7.35 -17.15 3.76
C ILE A 127 6.11 -16.51 4.40
N ALA A 128 5.07 -17.30 4.68
CA ALA A 128 3.86 -16.79 5.31
C ALA A 128 4.10 -16.20 6.72
N GLU A 129 5.10 -16.67 7.45
CA GLU A 129 5.50 -16.08 8.74
C GLU A 129 6.15 -14.72 8.57
N ILE A 130 7.03 -14.58 7.58
CA ILE A 130 7.62 -13.30 7.23
C ILE A 130 6.52 -12.28 6.84
N SER A 131 5.57 -12.72 6.01
CA SER A 131 4.43 -11.92 5.57
C SER A 131 3.61 -11.38 6.74
N LYS A 132 3.21 -12.25 7.67
CA LYS A 132 2.46 -11.89 8.87
C LYS A 132 3.23 -10.91 9.74
N GLU A 133 4.52 -11.13 9.91
CA GLU A 133 5.36 -10.27 10.73
C GLU A 133 5.57 -8.90 10.07
N ARG A 134 5.74 -8.85 8.73
CA ARG A 134 5.77 -7.57 8.01
C ARG A 134 4.51 -6.76 8.26
N ILE A 135 3.34 -7.36 8.15
CA ILE A 135 2.06 -6.68 8.39
C ILE A 135 2.03 -6.09 9.82
N ARG A 136 2.44 -6.86 10.83
CA ARG A 136 2.47 -6.38 12.21
C ARG A 136 3.42 -5.20 12.41
N ARG A 137 4.63 -5.28 11.85
CA ARG A 137 5.65 -4.22 11.98
C ARG A 137 5.24 -2.95 11.25
N VAL A 138 4.73 -3.10 10.04
CA VAL A 138 4.19 -1.97 9.27
C VAL A 138 3.01 -1.33 10.00
N GLY A 139 2.07 -2.13 10.49
CA GLY A 139 0.93 -1.62 11.24
C GLY A 139 1.37 -0.78 12.46
N LYS A 140 2.33 -1.31 13.25
CA LYS A 140 2.89 -0.56 14.38
C LYS A 140 3.58 0.74 13.95
N LYS A 141 4.36 0.71 12.87
CA LYS A 141 5.04 1.89 12.33
C LYS A 141 4.03 2.94 11.88
N VAL A 142 3.04 2.55 11.10
CA VAL A 142 1.98 3.43 10.60
C VAL A 142 1.18 4.05 11.75
N ALA A 143 0.83 3.27 12.78
CA ALA A 143 0.14 3.79 13.95
C ALA A 143 0.99 4.80 14.73
N ALA A 144 2.28 4.53 14.91
CA ALA A 144 3.19 5.44 15.59
C ALA A 144 3.36 6.76 14.83
N GLU A 145 3.61 6.70 13.52
CA GLU A 145 3.72 7.88 12.65
C GLU A 145 2.44 8.72 12.65
N TYR A 146 1.28 8.06 12.65
CA TYR A 146 -0.01 8.71 12.74
C TYR A 146 -0.18 9.47 14.07
N GLU A 147 0.14 8.84 15.19
CA GLU A 147 0.05 9.47 16.52
C GLU A 147 1.04 10.63 16.67
N GLU A 148 2.24 10.50 16.14
CA GLU A 148 3.24 11.58 16.14
C GLU A 148 2.75 12.78 15.33
N LYS A 149 2.24 12.54 14.12
CA LYS A 149 1.66 13.60 13.29
C LYS A 149 0.52 14.31 14.01
N ARG A 150 -0.39 13.56 14.61
CA ARG A 150 -1.52 14.11 15.37
C ARG A 150 -1.08 14.96 16.57
N ARG A 151 -0.03 14.53 17.28
CA ARG A 151 0.54 15.32 18.37
C ARG A 151 1.15 16.64 17.88
N SER A 152 1.89 16.58 16.79
CA SER A 152 2.51 17.77 16.19
C SER A 152 1.48 18.77 15.65
N GLU A 153 0.38 18.28 15.07
CA GLU A 153 -0.73 19.12 14.60
C GLU A 153 -1.43 19.81 15.78
N LYS A 154 -1.75 19.09 16.85
CA LYS A 154 -2.33 19.66 18.08
C LYS A 154 -1.44 20.70 18.72
N GLN A 155 -0.12 20.45 18.75
CA GLN A 155 0.81 21.42 19.31
C GLN A 155 0.83 22.72 18.51
N LYS A 156 0.84 22.63 17.18
CA LYS A 156 0.76 23.80 16.28
C LYS A 156 -0.53 24.60 16.47
N GLU A 157 -1.65 23.90 16.62
CA GLU A 157 -2.93 24.55 16.93
C GLU A 157 -2.88 25.28 18.27
N MET A 158 -2.37 24.65 19.33
CA MET A 158 -2.21 25.30 20.64
C MET A 158 -1.29 26.52 20.58
N ASP A 159 -0.16 26.43 19.85
CA ASP A 159 0.78 27.54 19.71
C ASP A 159 0.16 28.70 18.92
N LEU A 160 -0.70 28.40 17.93
CA LEU A 160 -1.42 29.40 17.17
C LEU A 160 -2.47 30.12 18.02
N PHE A 161 -3.21 29.39 18.86
CA PHE A 161 -4.22 29.97 19.76
C PHE A 161 -3.60 30.75 20.92
N SER A 162 -2.40 30.38 21.37
CA SER A 162 -1.71 31.13 22.43
C SER A 162 -1.21 32.49 21.99
N ASN A 163 -1.05 32.72 20.68
CA ASN A 163 -0.57 33.97 20.09
C ASN A 163 -1.67 34.91 19.57
N SER A 164 -2.93 34.48 19.60
CA SER A 164 -4.08 35.30 19.15
C SER A 164 -5.10 35.46 20.27
N GLU A 165 -4.94 36.53 21.06
CA GLU A 165 -6.09 37.11 21.77
C GLU A 165 -7.01 37.75 20.71
N LYS A 166 -8.19 37.22 20.56
CA LYS A 166 -9.44 37.71 20.01
C LYS A 166 -10.03 36.92 18.82
N GLU A 167 -11.21 36.42 19.16
CA GLU A 167 -12.36 36.23 18.26
C GLU A 167 -12.10 35.53 16.91
N ILE A 168 -12.20 34.20 16.91
CA ILE A 168 -12.81 33.48 15.77
C ILE A 168 -13.62 32.32 16.31
N GLY A 169 -14.90 32.32 15.91
CA GLY A 169 -15.96 31.44 16.35
C GLY A 169 -15.71 29.96 16.16
N GLU A 170 -16.41 29.22 16.95
CA GLU A 170 -16.67 27.79 16.92
C GLU A 170 -17.10 27.31 15.55
N ASN A 171 -16.19 26.93 14.68
CA ASN A 171 -16.49 26.12 13.49
C ASN A 171 -15.21 25.60 12.80
N LEU A 172 -14.27 25.03 13.56
CA LEU A 172 -13.28 24.15 12.92
C LEU A 172 -13.66 22.71 13.24
N CYS A 173 -14.07 22.02 12.19
CA CYS A 173 -14.56 20.67 12.12
C CYS A 173 -13.68 19.71 12.94
N ASN A 174 -14.06 19.47 14.20
CA ASN A 174 -13.56 18.40 15.05
C ASN A 174 -14.11 17.04 14.55
N GLN A 175 -13.77 16.64 13.32
CA GLN A 175 -13.91 15.25 12.98
C GLN A 175 -12.72 14.52 13.61
N PRO A 176 -12.97 13.55 14.52
CA PRO A 176 -11.91 12.72 15.04
C PRO A 176 -11.35 11.93 13.85
N VAL A 177 -10.17 12.33 13.38
CA VAL A 177 -9.46 11.56 12.35
C VAL A 177 -9.22 10.20 12.97
N LYS A 178 -9.95 9.20 12.47
CA LYS A 178 -9.95 7.84 13.00
C LYS A 178 -8.58 7.22 12.78
N CYS A 179 -7.96 6.70 13.83
CA CYS A 179 -6.73 5.92 13.73
C CYS A 179 -6.90 4.84 12.65
N PRO A 180 -5.94 4.68 11.72
CA PRO A 180 -6.05 3.66 10.68
C PRO A 180 -6.19 2.27 11.30
N ASP A 181 -7.09 1.46 10.74
CA ASP A 181 -7.24 0.06 11.13
C ASP A 181 -6.00 -0.72 10.66
N ILE A 182 -5.22 -1.22 11.61
CA ILE A 182 -4.01 -2.03 11.39
C ILE A 182 -4.23 -3.52 11.68
N GLY A 183 -5.46 -3.89 12.06
CA GLY A 183 -5.81 -5.26 12.40
C GLY A 183 -5.90 -6.17 11.17
N PHE A 184 -5.61 -7.46 11.35
CA PHE A 184 -5.86 -8.49 10.35
C PHE A 184 -6.15 -9.85 11.00
N ARG A 185 -6.84 -10.70 10.24
CA ARG A 185 -7.08 -12.10 10.65
C ARG A 185 -6.21 -13.03 9.84
N VAL A 186 -5.77 -14.11 10.46
CA VAL A 186 -5.06 -15.19 9.79
C VAL A 186 -5.98 -16.38 9.68
N LEU A 187 -6.20 -16.83 8.46
CA LEU A 187 -6.99 -18.01 8.15
C LEU A 187 -6.07 -19.07 7.55
N LYS A 188 -6.38 -20.32 7.78
CA LYS A 188 -5.78 -21.46 7.07
C LYS A 188 -6.85 -22.08 6.21
N VAL A 189 -6.49 -22.39 4.97
CA VAL A 189 -7.34 -23.21 4.11
C VAL A 189 -7.31 -24.62 4.68
N ASP A 190 -8.48 -25.14 4.99
CA ASP A 190 -8.69 -26.51 5.42
C ASP A 190 -8.94 -27.42 4.21
N SER A 191 -9.29 -28.69 4.42
CA SER A 191 -9.64 -29.62 3.36
C SER A 191 -10.77 -29.07 2.49
N SER A 192 -10.64 -29.20 1.18
CA SER A 192 -11.67 -28.81 0.24
C SER A 192 -12.82 -29.83 0.26
N ASN A 193 -14.06 -29.33 0.27
CA ASN A 193 -15.24 -30.16 0.00
C ASN A 193 -15.45 -30.42 -1.51
N MET A 194 -14.55 -29.92 -2.36
CA MET A 194 -14.59 -30.18 -3.81
C MET A 194 -14.04 -31.57 -4.07
N ALA A 195 -14.77 -32.35 -4.86
CA ALA A 195 -14.25 -33.61 -5.40
C ALA A 195 -13.08 -33.30 -6.34
N ASP A 196 -12.03 -34.15 -6.29
CA ASP A 196 -10.90 -34.03 -7.18
C ASP A 196 -11.39 -34.19 -8.62
N VAL A 197 -11.30 -33.12 -9.41
CA VAL A 197 -11.62 -33.16 -10.84
C VAL A 197 -10.33 -33.46 -11.57
N TYR A 198 -10.12 -34.71 -11.93
CA TYR A 198 -9.03 -35.10 -12.79
C TYR A 198 -9.43 -34.85 -14.25
N TYR A 199 -8.88 -33.78 -14.82
CA TYR A 199 -8.90 -33.64 -16.28
C TYR A 199 -7.89 -34.66 -16.85
N LYS A 200 -8.40 -35.70 -17.50
CA LYS A 200 -7.56 -36.48 -18.43
C LYS A 200 -7.42 -35.64 -19.68
N PRO A 201 -6.18 -35.35 -20.16
CA PRO A 201 -6.03 -34.79 -21.51
C PRO A 201 -6.71 -35.73 -22.46
N ASP A 202 -7.53 -35.22 -23.38
CA ASP A 202 -8.08 -35.99 -24.46
C ASP A 202 -6.92 -36.54 -25.28
N GLU A 203 -6.88 -37.86 -25.51
CA GLU A 203 -5.90 -38.56 -26.35
C GLU A 203 -6.02 -38.17 -27.83
#